data_312b02bbe3a3d47407e259b84d4aebc7
#
_entry.id   312b02bbe3a3d47407e259b84d4aebc7
#
_cell.length_a   1.000
_cell.length_b   1.000
_cell.length_c   1.000
_cell.angle_alpha   90.00
_cell.angle_beta   90.00
_cell.angle_gamma   90.00
#
_symmetry.space_group_name_H-M   'P 1'
#
loop_
_entity.id
_entity.type
_entity.pdbx_description
1 polymer ?
#
loop_
_entity_poly.entity_id
_entity_poly.type
_entity_poly.pdbx_seq_one_letter_code
_entity_poly.pdbx_strand_id
1 'polypeptide(L)'
;MIEKISKNLSHTGVDILSNFKNKTIFITGATRGIGKAIALKFAEEGANIVIAAKTVKPHPKLPGTIFDAAEEIESAGGKALPIRTDIRDENQINDAVQQTIDKFGSIDALVNNASAISLTGTLETPMKKFDLMFGVNVRGTYAVSQACLPYLLKSNNPHILNIASPINLNPKWFQEYTAYTIAKYGMSMCVIGMSEEFKNDGLAVNALWPKTIIDTAALRLVPGVDSEASRDASIMADAAYSILSKDSKTCSGNFFLDEEVLVSDGVTDFSNYMVNPNKTPIPDLFLD
;
A
#
# COMPACT_ATOMS: atom_id res chain seq x y z
N MET A 1 -13.76 -19.49 22.04
CA MET A 1 -12.36 -19.85 21.76
C MET A 1 -11.64 -18.75 20.97
N ILE A 2 -12.11 -17.50 21.10
CA ILE A 2 -11.54 -16.31 20.38
C ILE A 2 -10.82 -15.34 21.35
N GLU A 3 -10.90 -15.59 22.66
CA GLU A 3 -10.34 -14.68 23.70
C GLU A 3 -8.87 -14.97 24.11
N LYS A 4 -8.15 -15.84 23.40
CA LYS A 4 -6.80 -16.27 23.84
C LYS A 4 -5.63 -15.77 22.98
N ILE A 5 -5.85 -15.00 21.93
CA ILE A 5 -4.77 -14.55 21.03
C ILE A 5 -4.25 -13.13 21.37
N SER A 6 -4.98 -12.34 22.18
CA SER A 6 -4.59 -10.95 22.44
C SER A 6 -3.62 -10.73 23.64
N LYS A 7 -3.00 -11.77 24.19
CA LYS A 7 -2.20 -11.66 25.44
C LYS A 7 -0.71 -12.01 25.34
N ASN A 8 -0.13 -12.25 24.18
CA ASN A 8 1.27 -12.72 24.13
C ASN A 8 2.24 -11.86 23.26
N LEU A 9 2.01 -10.56 23.11
CA LEU A 9 2.96 -9.65 22.40
C LEU A 9 3.56 -8.57 23.34
N SER A 10 3.89 -8.89 24.56
CA SER A 10 4.56 -7.98 25.48
C SER A 10 5.88 -8.54 25.98
N HIS A 11 6.87 -8.76 25.12
CA HIS A 11 8.23 -9.11 25.57
C HIS A 11 9.35 -8.74 24.58
N THR A 12 9.26 -7.59 23.92
CA THR A 12 10.45 -6.91 23.40
C THR A 12 10.18 -5.41 23.53
N GLY A 13 11.03 -4.68 24.26
CA GLY A 13 10.84 -3.29 24.65
C GLY A 13 10.93 -2.31 23.47
N VAL A 14 10.03 -2.44 22.50
CA VAL A 14 9.71 -1.43 21.52
C VAL A 14 8.41 -0.80 22.00
N ASP A 15 8.46 0.45 22.42
CA ASP A 15 7.25 1.24 22.69
C ASP A 15 6.37 1.24 21.45
N ILE A 16 5.32 0.42 21.46
CA ILE A 16 4.29 0.44 20.42
C ILE A 16 3.48 1.72 20.63
N LEU A 17 3.90 2.81 19.99
CA LEU A 17 3.25 4.12 20.03
C LEU A 17 1.88 4.13 19.32
N SER A 18 1.43 3.00 18.75
CA SER A 18 0.35 3.00 17.79
C SER A 18 -0.96 2.46 18.34
N ASN A 19 -1.76 3.37 18.83
CA ASN A 19 -3.20 3.22 18.81
C ASN A 19 -3.72 3.98 17.58
N PHE A 20 -4.16 3.26 16.54
CA PHE A 20 -4.73 3.87 15.33
C PHE A 20 -6.19 4.35 15.51
N LYS A 21 -6.76 4.20 16.67
CA LYS A 21 -8.10 4.68 16.97
C LYS A 21 -8.23 6.17 16.67
N ASN A 22 -9.17 6.50 15.78
CA ASN A 22 -9.42 7.85 15.26
C ASN A 22 -8.25 8.47 14.47
N LYS A 23 -7.18 7.74 14.16
CA LYS A 23 -6.14 8.16 13.21
C LYS A 23 -6.68 8.06 11.78
N THR A 24 -6.34 9.02 10.94
CA THR A 24 -6.84 9.07 9.57
C THR A 24 -5.77 8.57 8.62
N ILE A 25 -6.10 7.50 7.88
CA ILE A 25 -5.23 6.89 6.88
C ILE A 25 -5.85 7.08 5.50
N PHE A 26 -5.14 7.81 4.65
CA PHE A 26 -5.53 8.05 3.27
C PHE A 26 -4.92 6.96 2.38
N ILE A 27 -5.76 6.14 1.72
CA ILE A 27 -5.30 5.00 0.93
C ILE A 27 -5.76 5.14 -0.51
N THR A 28 -4.81 5.18 -1.44
CA THR A 28 -5.14 5.15 -2.87
C THR A 28 -5.38 3.73 -3.35
N GLY A 29 -6.46 3.50 -4.11
CA GLY A 29 -6.76 2.19 -4.68
C GLY A 29 -7.22 1.13 -3.69
N ALA A 30 -7.90 1.50 -2.60
CA ALA A 30 -8.32 0.61 -1.52
C ALA A 30 -9.65 -0.15 -1.77
N THR A 31 -10.11 -0.28 -3.01
CA THR A 31 -11.36 -1.03 -3.32
C THR A 31 -11.18 -2.54 -3.32
N ARG A 32 -9.95 -3.04 -3.38
CA ARG A 32 -9.60 -4.47 -3.49
C ARG A 32 -8.13 -4.73 -3.21
N GLY A 33 -7.75 -6.03 -3.14
CA GLY A 33 -6.37 -6.48 -3.04
C GLY A 33 -5.63 -5.89 -1.86
N ILE A 34 -4.35 -5.58 -2.04
CA ILE A 34 -3.45 -5.09 -0.98
C ILE A 34 -4.01 -3.83 -0.30
N GLY A 35 -4.46 -2.84 -1.06
CA GLY A 35 -4.99 -1.61 -0.48
C GLY A 35 -6.23 -1.82 0.39
N LYS A 36 -7.13 -2.75 0.02
CA LYS A 36 -8.29 -3.11 0.85
C LYS A 36 -7.87 -3.90 2.10
N ALA A 37 -6.93 -4.84 1.97
CA ALA A 37 -6.43 -5.59 3.12
C ALA A 37 -5.78 -4.65 4.16
N ILE A 38 -4.95 -3.69 3.72
CA ILE A 38 -4.39 -2.65 4.59
C ILE A 38 -5.52 -1.84 5.25
N ALA A 39 -6.52 -1.39 4.48
CA ALA A 39 -7.64 -0.63 5.00
C ALA A 39 -8.40 -1.37 6.11
N LEU A 40 -8.68 -2.66 5.92
CA LEU A 40 -9.38 -3.51 6.90
C LEU A 40 -8.55 -3.70 8.17
N LYS A 41 -7.25 -3.94 8.05
CA LYS A 41 -6.35 -4.10 9.18
C LYS A 41 -6.38 -2.88 10.12
N PHE A 42 -6.32 -1.68 9.57
CA PHE A 42 -6.40 -0.47 10.38
C PHE A 42 -7.82 -0.16 10.87
N ALA A 43 -8.84 -0.60 10.14
CA ALA A 43 -10.24 -0.47 10.58
C ALA A 43 -10.52 -1.27 11.86
N GLU A 44 -9.93 -2.47 12.01
CA GLU A 44 -10.01 -3.29 13.24
C GLU A 44 -9.50 -2.54 14.47
N GLU A 45 -8.56 -1.60 14.28
CA GLU A 45 -8.03 -0.72 15.34
C GLU A 45 -8.86 0.57 15.54
N GLY A 46 -9.97 0.73 14.83
CA GLY A 46 -10.85 1.90 14.92
C GLY A 46 -10.33 3.15 14.19
N ALA A 47 -9.51 2.96 13.15
CA ALA A 47 -9.01 4.06 12.33
C ALA A 47 -10.11 4.67 11.44
N ASN A 48 -9.87 5.91 10.99
CA ASN A 48 -10.61 6.56 9.92
C ASN A 48 -9.91 6.22 8.59
N ILE A 49 -10.61 5.61 7.67
CA ILE A 49 -10.06 5.15 6.39
C ILE A 49 -10.65 5.95 5.23
N VAL A 50 -9.79 6.61 4.47
CA VAL A 50 -10.17 7.26 3.22
C VAL A 50 -9.89 6.32 2.05
N ILE A 51 -10.91 6.02 1.27
CA ILE A 51 -10.83 5.13 0.10
C ILE A 51 -10.81 6.01 -1.15
N ALA A 52 -9.63 6.43 -1.57
CA ALA A 52 -9.47 7.26 -2.78
C ALA A 52 -9.27 6.36 -4.00
N ALA A 53 -10.35 6.11 -4.77
CA ALA A 53 -10.28 5.23 -5.93
C ALA A 53 -11.36 5.53 -6.97
N LYS A 54 -11.16 5.05 -8.21
CA LYS A 54 -12.05 5.35 -9.35
C LYS A 54 -13.31 4.50 -9.42
N THR A 55 -13.29 3.31 -8.83
CA THR A 55 -14.33 2.29 -9.05
C THR A 55 -15.57 2.57 -8.21
N VAL A 56 -16.58 3.17 -8.81
CA VAL A 56 -17.89 3.50 -8.18
C VAL A 56 -19.01 2.56 -8.61
N LYS A 57 -18.77 1.73 -9.64
CA LYS A 57 -19.74 0.74 -10.15
C LYS A 57 -19.07 -0.61 -10.26
N PRO A 58 -19.79 -1.71 -10.02
CA PRO A 58 -19.25 -3.05 -10.22
C PRO A 58 -18.63 -3.22 -11.60
N HIS A 59 -17.50 -3.92 -11.66
CA HIS A 59 -16.83 -4.26 -12.91
C HIS A 59 -16.87 -5.78 -13.11
N PRO A 60 -17.17 -6.29 -14.35
CA PRO A 60 -17.37 -7.72 -14.58
C PRO A 60 -16.18 -8.62 -14.19
N LYS A 61 -14.97 -8.09 -14.26
CA LYS A 61 -13.73 -8.86 -14.01
C LYS A 61 -12.99 -8.46 -12.73
N LEU A 62 -13.36 -7.33 -12.11
CA LEU A 62 -12.65 -6.78 -10.96
C LEU A 62 -13.66 -6.47 -9.86
N PRO A 63 -13.71 -7.27 -8.78
CA PRO A 63 -14.66 -7.08 -7.69
C PRO A 63 -14.38 -5.82 -6.88
N GLY A 64 -15.42 -5.33 -6.20
CA GLY A 64 -15.33 -4.24 -5.23
C GLY A 64 -15.40 -2.84 -5.84
N THR A 65 -16.21 -2.00 -5.20
CA THR A 65 -16.32 -0.57 -5.42
C THR A 65 -15.80 0.17 -4.18
N ILE A 66 -15.73 1.50 -4.23
CA ILE A 66 -15.43 2.32 -3.05
C ILE A 66 -16.51 2.16 -1.96
N PHE A 67 -17.74 1.86 -2.36
CA PHE A 67 -18.87 1.70 -1.44
C PHE A 67 -18.84 0.33 -0.76
N ASP A 68 -18.61 -0.75 -1.52
CA ASP A 68 -18.46 -2.10 -0.94
C ASP A 68 -17.29 -2.13 0.07
N ALA A 69 -16.17 -1.49 -0.27
CA ALA A 69 -15.03 -1.39 0.64
C ALA A 69 -15.35 -0.55 1.89
N ALA A 70 -16.16 0.50 1.76
CA ALA A 70 -16.59 1.30 2.90
C ALA A 70 -17.45 0.49 3.88
N GLU A 71 -18.41 -0.29 3.37
CA GLU A 71 -19.25 -1.17 4.21
C GLU A 71 -18.42 -2.22 4.95
N GLU A 72 -17.43 -2.84 4.27
CA GLU A 72 -16.53 -3.81 4.91
C GLU A 72 -15.68 -3.15 6.01
N ILE A 73 -15.14 -1.94 5.76
CA ILE A 73 -14.33 -1.18 6.72
C ILE A 73 -15.15 -0.79 7.96
N GLU A 74 -16.38 -0.32 7.77
CA GLU A 74 -17.27 0.02 8.88
C GLU A 74 -17.67 -1.23 9.68
N SER A 75 -17.89 -2.35 9.00
CA SER A 75 -18.17 -3.64 9.64
C SER A 75 -16.97 -4.16 10.45
N ALA A 76 -15.74 -3.83 10.06
CA ALA A 76 -14.52 -4.16 10.78
C ALA A 76 -14.24 -3.23 11.99
N GLY A 77 -15.04 -2.18 12.21
CA GLY A 77 -14.92 -1.29 13.36
C GLY A 77 -14.28 0.08 13.09
N GLY A 78 -13.85 0.34 11.86
CA GLY A 78 -13.35 1.64 11.41
C GLY A 78 -14.45 2.61 11.01
N LYS A 79 -14.04 3.81 10.59
CA LYS A 79 -14.90 4.79 9.91
C LYS A 79 -14.41 4.94 8.48
N ALA A 80 -15.31 4.85 7.50
CA ALA A 80 -14.96 4.94 6.10
C ALA A 80 -15.35 6.28 5.46
N LEU A 81 -14.53 6.74 4.52
CA LEU A 81 -14.85 7.86 3.62
C LEU A 81 -14.51 7.43 2.17
N PRO A 82 -15.50 6.91 1.43
CA PRO A 82 -15.31 6.56 0.04
C PRO A 82 -15.35 7.82 -0.85
N ILE A 83 -14.27 8.08 -1.59
CA ILE A 83 -14.17 9.23 -2.48
C ILE A 83 -13.77 8.76 -3.87
N ARG A 84 -14.58 9.09 -4.88
CA ARG A 84 -14.21 8.84 -6.27
C ARG A 84 -13.03 9.73 -6.65
N THR A 85 -11.86 9.12 -6.87
CA THR A 85 -10.62 9.83 -7.15
C THR A 85 -9.83 9.15 -8.26
N ASP A 86 -9.55 9.85 -9.35
CA ASP A 86 -8.50 9.49 -10.30
C ASP A 86 -7.23 10.26 -9.92
N ILE A 87 -6.22 9.56 -9.41
CA ILE A 87 -4.97 10.20 -8.96
C ILE A 87 -4.12 10.81 -10.08
N ARG A 88 -4.57 10.76 -11.32
CA ARG A 88 -3.97 11.50 -12.44
C ARG A 88 -4.54 12.92 -12.57
N ASP A 89 -5.62 13.21 -11.89
CA ASP A 89 -6.34 14.49 -11.90
C ASP A 89 -6.11 15.22 -10.57
N GLU A 90 -5.38 16.35 -10.63
CA GLU A 90 -5.03 17.14 -9.46
C GLU A 90 -6.26 17.71 -8.73
N ASN A 91 -7.31 18.10 -9.47
CA ASN A 91 -8.50 18.64 -8.85
C ASN A 91 -9.19 17.56 -8.01
N GLN A 92 -9.31 16.32 -8.53
CA GLN A 92 -9.88 15.22 -7.77
C GLN A 92 -9.02 14.83 -6.55
N ILE A 93 -7.70 14.93 -6.64
CA ILE A 93 -6.80 14.71 -5.49
C ILE A 93 -7.07 15.78 -4.43
N ASN A 94 -7.04 17.05 -4.80
CA ASN A 94 -7.25 18.16 -3.88
C ASN A 94 -8.64 18.10 -3.23
N ASP A 95 -9.68 17.79 -3.99
CA ASP A 95 -11.03 17.59 -3.50
C ASP A 95 -11.11 16.43 -2.49
N ALA A 96 -10.41 15.32 -2.77
CA ALA A 96 -10.37 14.17 -1.86
C ALA A 96 -9.67 14.50 -0.55
N VAL A 97 -8.55 15.22 -0.61
CA VAL A 97 -7.84 15.70 0.59
C VAL A 97 -8.72 16.66 1.38
N GLN A 98 -9.38 17.63 0.72
CA GLN A 98 -10.25 18.58 1.41
C GLN A 98 -11.43 17.88 2.10
N GLN A 99 -12.14 16.96 1.40
CA GLN A 99 -13.21 16.16 2.00
C GLN A 99 -12.72 15.34 3.20
N THR A 100 -11.48 14.84 3.15
CA THR A 100 -10.87 14.13 4.28
C THR A 100 -10.72 15.03 5.50
N ILE A 101 -10.21 16.24 5.29
CA ILE A 101 -10.02 17.20 6.37
C ILE A 101 -11.36 17.70 6.92
N ASP A 102 -12.33 17.96 6.07
CA ASP A 102 -13.69 18.36 6.48
C ASP A 102 -14.37 17.26 7.33
N LYS A 103 -14.12 15.99 7.01
CA LYS A 103 -14.75 14.85 7.70
C LYS A 103 -14.01 14.43 8.97
N PHE A 104 -12.68 14.33 8.93
CA PHE A 104 -11.88 13.72 9.99
C PHE A 104 -10.90 14.69 10.68
N GLY A 105 -10.65 15.86 10.10
CA GLY A 105 -9.80 16.92 10.68
C GLY A 105 -8.29 16.71 10.49
N SER A 106 -7.82 15.51 10.11
CA SER A 106 -6.40 15.20 9.96
C SER A 106 -6.14 14.18 8.86
N ILE A 107 -4.86 14.08 8.45
CA ILE A 107 -4.29 12.93 7.76
C ILE A 107 -3.03 12.54 8.55
N ASP A 108 -3.02 11.34 9.13
CA ASP A 108 -1.92 10.84 9.94
C ASP A 108 -0.98 9.93 9.14
N ALA A 109 -1.53 9.19 8.16
CA ALA A 109 -0.73 8.37 7.25
C ALA A 109 -1.31 8.39 5.83
N LEU A 110 -0.43 8.27 4.84
CA LEU A 110 -0.76 8.07 3.43
C LEU A 110 -0.23 6.72 2.96
N VAL A 111 -1.08 5.93 2.30
CA VAL A 111 -0.67 4.71 1.60
C VAL A 111 -0.88 4.90 0.10
N ASN A 112 0.20 5.07 -0.65
CA ASN A 112 0.21 5.10 -2.10
C ASN A 112 0.23 3.66 -2.64
N ASN A 113 -0.98 3.08 -2.80
CA ASN A 113 -1.15 1.71 -3.28
C ASN A 113 -1.69 1.64 -4.72
N ALA A 114 -2.41 2.66 -5.20
CA ALA A 114 -2.93 2.66 -6.56
C ALA A 114 -1.80 2.47 -7.59
N SER A 115 -1.98 1.49 -8.47
CA SER A 115 -0.98 1.14 -9.49
C SER A 115 -1.63 0.74 -10.80
N ALA A 116 -0.93 1.01 -11.90
CA ALA A 116 -1.22 0.47 -13.22
C ALA A 116 -0.07 -0.46 -13.64
N ILE A 117 -0.43 -1.58 -14.26
CA ILE A 117 0.52 -2.62 -14.68
C ILE A 117 0.32 -2.97 -16.15
N SER A 118 1.42 -3.12 -16.88
CA SER A 118 1.49 -3.77 -18.20
C SER A 118 2.85 -4.45 -18.31
N LEU A 119 2.85 -5.78 -18.22
CA LEU A 119 4.07 -6.60 -18.33
C LEU A 119 4.25 -6.99 -19.81
N THR A 120 4.72 -6.04 -20.59
CA THR A 120 4.95 -6.18 -22.04
C THR A 120 6.30 -5.57 -22.41
N GLY A 121 6.95 -6.16 -23.42
CA GLY A 121 8.20 -5.67 -23.97
C GLY A 121 8.07 -4.29 -24.61
N THR A 122 9.20 -3.71 -24.99
CA THR A 122 9.24 -2.34 -25.55
C THR A 122 8.44 -2.21 -26.85
N LEU A 123 8.50 -3.21 -27.72
CA LEU A 123 7.76 -3.19 -29.00
C LEU A 123 6.24 -3.36 -28.80
N GLU A 124 5.84 -4.13 -27.80
CA GLU A 124 4.43 -4.47 -27.54
C GLU A 124 3.74 -3.49 -26.59
N THR A 125 4.47 -2.56 -25.98
CA THR A 125 3.90 -1.57 -25.06
C THR A 125 3.35 -0.36 -25.80
N PRO A 126 2.02 -0.22 -25.99
CA PRO A 126 1.48 0.98 -26.58
C PRO A 126 1.73 2.21 -25.70
N MET A 127 2.02 3.38 -26.28
CA MET A 127 2.25 4.62 -25.53
C MET A 127 1.10 4.96 -24.59
N LYS A 128 -0.15 4.65 -24.93
CA LYS A 128 -1.30 4.80 -24.03
C LYS A 128 -1.14 4.00 -22.73
N LYS A 129 -0.50 2.83 -22.76
CA LYS A 129 -0.22 2.03 -21.57
C LYS A 129 0.97 2.59 -20.79
N PHE A 130 2.00 3.04 -21.50
CA PHE A 130 3.12 3.76 -20.93
C PHE A 130 2.64 4.99 -20.14
N ASP A 131 1.88 5.88 -20.81
CA ASP A 131 1.32 7.10 -20.19
C ASP A 131 0.42 6.77 -18.98
N LEU A 132 -0.36 5.68 -19.06
CA LEU A 132 -1.19 5.24 -17.94
C LEU A 132 -0.32 4.84 -16.74
N MET A 133 0.72 4.02 -16.95
CA MET A 133 1.62 3.59 -15.89
C MET A 133 2.35 4.76 -15.25
N PHE A 134 2.91 5.66 -16.05
CA PHE A 134 3.57 6.86 -15.54
C PHE A 134 2.61 7.83 -14.86
N GLY A 135 1.44 8.03 -15.43
CA GLY A 135 0.41 8.89 -14.86
C GLY A 135 -0.09 8.40 -13.49
N VAL A 136 -0.25 7.09 -13.33
CA VAL A 136 -0.73 6.50 -12.07
C VAL A 136 0.43 6.30 -11.09
N ASN A 137 1.47 5.57 -11.50
CA ASN A 137 2.49 5.11 -10.56
C ASN A 137 3.45 6.23 -10.15
N VAL A 138 3.93 7.04 -11.11
CA VAL A 138 4.92 8.09 -10.84
C VAL A 138 4.21 9.40 -10.44
N ARG A 139 3.51 10.00 -11.41
CA ARG A 139 2.87 11.29 -11.21
C ARG A 139 1.81 11.25 -10.12
N GLY A 140 0.98 10.19 -10.10
CA GLY A 140 -0.07 10.03 -9.11
C GLY A 140 0.47 9.88 -7.69
N THR A 141 1.50 9.06 -7.48
CA THR A 141 2.19 8.93 -6.18
C THR A 141 2.74 10.27 -5.71
N TYR A 142 3.43 10.99 -6.59
CA TYR A 142 3.99 12.31 -6.25
C TYR A 142 2.88 13.32 -5.90
N ALA A 143 1.86 13.44 -6.75
CA ALA A 143 0.79 14.45 -6.60
C ALA A 143 -0.05 14.20 -5.34
N VAL A 144 -0.40 12.94 -5.03
CA VAL A 144 -1.15 12.61 -3.80
C VAL A 144 -0.29 12.88 -2.56
N SER A 145 1.00 12.52 -2.60
CA SER A 145 1.93 12.84 -1.50
C SER A 145 2.00 14.35 -1.27
N GLN A 146 2.22 15.14 -2.34
CA GLN A 146 2.28 16.60 -2.27
C GLN A 146 1.00 17.20 -1.67
N ALA A 147 -0.18 16.73 -2.06
CA ALA A 147 -1.45 17.25 -1.55
C ALA A 147 -1.70 16.87 -0.07
N CYS A 148 -1.23 15.70 0.37
CA CYS A 148 -1.37 15.25 1.77
C CYS A 148 -0.33 15.87 2.70
N LEU A 149 0.86 16.23 2.21
CA LEU A 149 1.98 16.72 3.02
C LEU A 149 1.63 17.84 4.01
N PRO A 150 0.89 18.91 3.65
CA PRO A 150 0.57 20.00 4.60
C PRO A 150 -0.21 19.53 5.83
N TYR A 151 -0.87 18.40 5.75
CA TYR A 151 -1.66 17.80 6.83
C TYR A 151 -0.87 16.71 7.55
N LEU A 152 -0.12 15.88 6.83
CA LEU A 152 0.78 14.88 7.42
C LEU A 152 1.78 15.52 8.38
N LEU A 153 2.41 16.64 7.99
CA LEU A 153 3.38 17.35 8.83
C LEU A 153 2.80 17.92 10.13
N LYS A 154 1.46 17.89 10.31
CA LYS A 154 0.80 18.26 11.57
C LYS A 154 0.52 17.04 12.47
N SER A 155 0.72 15.83 11.96
CA SER A 155 0.56 14.60 12.76
C SER A 155 1.75 14.42 13.71
N ASN A 156 1.50 13.76 14.84
CA ASN A 156 2.55 13.43 15.80
C ASN A 156 3.47 12.29 15.34
N ASN A 157 2.99 11.45 14.43
CA ASN A 157 3.74 10.31 13.88
C ASN A 157 3.38 10.17 12.38
N PRO A 158 3.85 11.09 11.51
CA PRO A 158 3.44 11.13 10.11
C PRO A 158 4.16 10.09 9.27
N HIS A 159 3.40 9.37 8.43
CA HIS A 159 3.96 8.36 7.54
C HIS A 159 3.42 8.47 6.10
N ILE A 160 4.30 8.26 5.14
CA ILE A 160 3.96 7.90 3.76
C ILE A 160 4.50 6.50 3.50
N LEU A 161 3.63 5.58 3.10
CA LEU A 161 3.98 4.23 2.67
C LEU A 161 3.64 4.05 1.19
N ASN A 162 4.66 3.81 0.38
CA ASN A 162 4.49 3.51 -1.04
C ASN A 162 4.52 1.99 -1.24
N ILE A 163 3.51 1.41 -1.90
CA ILE A 163 3.57 0.01 -2.34
C ILE A 163 4.44 -0.04 -3.60
N ALA A 164 5.75 -0.03 -3.36
CA ALA A 164 6.79 0.15 -4.37
C ALA A 164 7.96 -0.81 -4.13
N SER A 165 8.61 -1.23 -5.22
CA SER A 165 9.68 -2.23 -5.18
C SER A 165 11.01 -1.64 -4.67
N PRO A 166 11.89 -2.48 -4.12
CA PRO A 166 13.30 -2.10 -4.01
C PRO A 166 13.88 -1.80 -5.39
N ILE A 167 14.91 -0.94 -5.42
CA ILE A 167 15.59 -0.59 -6.68
C ILE A 167 16.68 -1.63 -6.95
N ASN A 168 16.47 -2.45 -7.96
CA ASN A 168 17.40 -3.45 -8.42
C ASN A 168 17.76 -3.15 -9.89
N LEU A 169 19.00 -2.74 -10.13
CA LEU A 169 19.48 -2.35 -11.47
C LEU A 169 19.98 -3.53 -12.32
N ASN A 170 19.75 -4.77 -11.89
CA ASN A 170 20.04 -5.92 -12.72
C ASN A 170 19.22 -5.86 -14.03
N PRO A 171 19.88 -5.95 -15.20
CA PRO A 171 19.21 -5.85 -16.50
C PRO A 171 18.03 -6.81 -16.71
N LYS A 172 18.04 -7.97 -16.02
CA LYS A 172 16.94 -8.94 -16.08
C LYS A 172 15.58 -8.35 -15.73
N TRP A 173 15.55 -7.32 -14.85
CA TRP A 173 14.31 -6.66 -14.41
C TRP A 173 13.80 -5.60 -15.39
N PHE A 174 14.58 -5.28 -16.43
CA PHE A 174 14.22 -4.33 -17.47
C PHE A 174 13.88 -5.02 -18.78
N GLN A 175 14.53 -6.14 -19.11
CA GLN A 175 14.52 -6.72 -20.46
C GLN A 175 13.13 -7.09 -20.99
N GLU A 176 12.19 -7.49 -20.11
CA GLU A 176 10.86 -7.96 -20.55
C GLU A 176 9.75 -6.93 -20.37
N TYR A 177 9.94 -5.93 -19.47
CA TYR A 177 8.91 -4.94 -19.15
C TYR A 177 9.48 -3.60 -18.71
N THR A 178 10.40 -3.06 -19.51
CA THR A 178 11.12 -1.80 -19.23
C THR A 178 10.19 -0.68 -18.74
N ALA A 179 9.06 -0.44 -19.42
CA ALA A 179 8.13 0.63 -19.07
C ALA A 179 7.53 0.47 -17.66
N TYR A 180 7.17 -0.76 -17.26
CA TYR A 180 6.65 -1.04 -15.94
C TYR A 180 7.71 -0.86 -14.86
N THR A 181 8.92 -1.39 -15.11
CA THR A 181 10.06 -1.26 -14.19
C THR A 181 10.38 0.21 -13.90
N ILE A 182 10.52 1.04 -14.94
CA ILE A 182 10.78 2.48 -14.76
C ILE A 182 9.64 3.15 -13.97
N ALA A 183 8.39 2.81 -14.26
CA ALA A 183 7.25 3.40 -13.58
C ALA A 183 7.21 2.99 -12.09
N LYS A 184 7.54 1.73 -11.74
CA LYS A 184 7.65 1.29 -10.35
C LYS A 184 8.82 1.95 -9.62
N TYR A 185 9.97 2.03 -10.28
CA TYR A 185 11.13 2.73 -9.70
C TYR A 185 10.89 4.22 -9.52
N GLY A 186 10.04 4.85 -10.34
CA GLY A 186 9.60 6.23 -10.11
C GLY A 186 8.89 6.40 -8.75
N MET A 187 8.07 5.43 -8.32
CA MET A 187 7.49 5.44 -6.96
C MET A 187 8.58 5.28 -5.89
N SER A 188 9.55 4.42 -6.14
CA SER A 188 10.68 4.16 -5.24
C SER A 188 11.61 5.39 -5.11
N MET A 189 11.82 6.12 -6.20
CA MET A 189 12.57 7.37 -6.19
C MET A 189 11.88 8.46 -5.36
N CYS A 190 10.54 8.49 -5.33
CA CYS A 190 9.80 9.36 -4.40
C CYS A 190 10.13 9.04 -2.94
N VAL A 191 10.33 7.76 -2.59
CA VAL A 191 10.75 7.38 -1.24
C VAL A 191 12.11 7.97 -0.91
N ILE A 192 13.10 7.79 -1.80
CA ILE A 192 14.47 8.30 -1.59
C ILE A 192 14.46 9.82 -1.42
N GLY A 193 13.79 10.54 -2.34
CA GLY A 193 13.78 12.00 -2.34
C GLY A 193 13.05 12.57 -1.13
N MET A 194 11.80 12.16 -0.92
CA MET A 194 10.96 12.71 0.14
C MET A 194 11.42 12.31 1.54
N SER A 195 12.03 11.13 1.73
CA SER A 195 12.56 10.73 3.03
C SER A 195 13.70 11.63 3.49
N GLU A 196 14.55 12.09 2.60
CA GLU A 196 15.65 13.00 2.95
C GLU A 196 15.17 14.46 3.01
N GLU A 197 14.26 14.88 2.10
CA GLU A 197 13.69 16.23 2.07
C GLU A 197 12.99 16.59 3.39
N PHE A 198 12.17 15.68 3.93
CA PHE A 198 11.34 15.91 5.12
C PHE A 198 11.88 15.25 6.41
N LYS A 199 13.15 14.85 6.40
CA LYS A 199 13.81 14.20 7.55
C LYS A 199 13.76 15.06 8.82
N ASN A 200 14.02 16.35 8.69
CA ASN A 200 14.01 17.27 9.81
C ASN A 200 12.61 17.61 10.31
N ASP A 201 11.58 17.35 9.51
CA ASP A 201 10.18 17.52 9.87
C ASP A 201 9.60 16.27 10.56
N GLY A 202 10.40 15.20 10.66
CA GLY A 202 10.02 13.96 11.32
C GLY A 202 9.03 13.11 10.54
N LEU A 203 8.89 13.31 9.22
CA LEU A 203 8.07 12.50 8.33
C LEU A 203 8.81 11.23 7.94
N ALA A 204 8.19 10.09 8.16
CA ALA A 204 8.66 8.82 7.61
C ALA A 204 8.12 8.62 6.18
N VAL A 205 9.00 8.31 5.25
CA VAL A 205 8.62 7.89 3.89
C VAL A 205 9.33 6.57 3.59
N ASN A 206 8.54 5.49 3.41
CA ASN A 206 9.06 4.15 3.20
C ASN A 206 8.36 3.46 2.02
N ALA A 207 9.01 2.42 1.50
CA ALA A 207 8.42 1.49 0.56
C ALA A 207 8.11 0.15 1.25
N LEU A 208 7.06 -0.52 0.77
CA LEU A 208 6.75 -1.91 1.10
C LEU A 208 6.51 -2.68 -0.21
N TRP A 209 7.16 -3.83 -0.34
CA TRP A 209 7.02 -4.72 -1.49
C TRP A 209 6.79 -6.17 -1.02
N PRO A 210 5.96 -6.95 -1.71
CA PRO A 210 5.79 -8.35 -1.35
C PRO A 210 7.02 -9.18 -1.74
N LYS A 211 7.45 -10.06 -0.85
CA LYS A 211 8.54 -11.01 -1.14
C LYS A 211 8.10 -12.08 -2.13
N THR A 212 6.83 -12.43 -2.10
CA THR A 212 6.20 -13.38 -3.03
C THR A 212 4.95 -12.78 -3.62
N ILE A 213 4.52 -13.26 -4.79
CA ILE A 213 3.29 -12.77 -5.42
C ILE A 213 2.09 -12.84 -4.47
N ILE A 214 1.23 -11.83 -4.54
CA ILE A 214 0.03 -11.72 -3.70
C ILE A 214 -1.22 -12.03 -4.52
N ASP A 215 -2.11 -12.87 -3.97
CA ASP A 215 -3.39 -13.18 -4.61
C ASP A 215 -4.29 -11.95 -4.69
N THR A 216 -4.27 -11.34 -5.84
CA THR A 216 -5.11 -10.18 -6.16
C THR A 216 -5.83 -10.38 -7.48
N ALA A 217 -6.92 -9.64 -7.67
CA ALA A 217 -7.60 -9.64 -8.96
C ALA A 217 -6.69 -9.19 -10.12
N ALA A 218 -5.65 -8.42 -9.86
CA ALA A 218 -4.65 -8.02 -10.84
C ALA A 218 -3.74 -9.20 -11.22
N LEU A 219 -3.27 -9.97 -10.23
CA LEU A 219 -2.44 -11.16 -10.47
C LEU A 219 -3.16 -12.20 -11.34
N ARG A 220 -4.43 -12.44 -11.06
CA ARG A 220 -5.26 -13.41 -11.80
C ARG A 220 -5.49 -13.04 -13.27
N LEU A 221 -5.14 -11.82 -13.68
CA LEU A 221 -5.17 -11.36 -15.07
C LEU A 221 -3.82 -11.52 -15.78
N VAL A 222 -2.76 -11.92 -15.07
CA VAL A 222 -1.43 -12.13 -15.65
C VAL A 222 -1.37 -13.55 -16.24
N PRO A 223 -1.19 -13.72 -17.55
CA PRO A 223 -1.14 -15.03 -18.17
C PRO A 223 0.01 -15.89 -17.64
N GLY A 224 -0.25 -17.17 -17.39
CA GLY A 224 0.78 -18.13 -16.99
C GLY A 224 1.20 -18.08 -15.52
N VAL A 225 0.64 -17.19 -14.72
CA VAL A 225 0.92 -17.13 -13.27
C VAL A 225 -0.04 -18.07 -12.53
N ASP A 226 0.53 -18.95 -11.70
CA ASP A 226 -0.22 -19.81 -10.80
C ASP A 226 -0.61 -19.03 -9.52
N SER A 227 -1.83 -18.53 -9.47
CA SER A 227 -2.32 -17.76 -8.32
C SER A 227 -2.44 -18.59 -7.04
N GLU A 228 -2.47 -19.91 -7.09
CA GLU A 228 -2.43 -20.72 -5.88
C GLU A 228 -1.04 -20.76 -5.23
N ALA A 229 0.02 -20.51 -6.00
CA ALA A 229 1.39 -20.36 -5.50
C ALA A 229 1.67 -18.92 -5.04
N SER A 230 0.71 -18.30 -4.39
CA SER A 230 0.77 -16.93 -3.87
C SER A 230 0.44 -16.86 -2.38
N ARG A 231 0.62 -15.68 -1.81
CA ARG A 231 0.17 -15.38 -0.45
C ARG A 231 -1.07 -14.49 -0.45
N ASP A 232 -1.84 -14.58 0.62
CA ASP A 232 -2.97 -13.69 0.88
C ASP A 232 -2.49 -12.27 1.16
N ALA A 233 -3.31 -11.27 0.81
CA ALA A 233 -2.98 -9.87 0.98
C ALA A 233 -2.84 -9.43 2.44
N SER A 234 -3.27 -10.24 3.40
CA SER A 234 -3.12 -9.97 4.83
C SER A 234 -1.66 -9.88 5.27
N ILE A 235 -0.72 -10.57 4.61
CA ILE A 235 0.72 -10.42 4.91
C ILE A 235 1.19 -8.99 4.66
N MET A 236 0.74 -8.36 3.57
CA MET A 236 1.05 -6.96 3.26
C MET A 236 0.37 -6.00 4.23
N ALA A 237 -0.82 -6.36 4.70
CA ALA A 237 -1.56 -5.55 5.68
C ALA A 237 -0.87 -5.57 7.06
N ASP A 238 -0.43 -6.74 7.53
CA ASP A 238 0.30 -6.88 8.78
C ASP A 238 1.66 -6.19 8.73
N ALA A 239 2.39 -6.32 7.62
CA ALA A 239 3.65 -5.60 7.42
C ALA A 239 3.45 -4.07 7.35
N ALA A 240 2.41 -3.58 6.67
CA ALA A 240 2.07 -2.16 6.63
C ALA A 240 1.72 -1.64 8.03
N TYR A 241 0.97 -2.42 8.81
CA TYR A 241 0.65 -2.10 10.20
C TYR A 241 1.93 -1.96 11.05
N SER A 242 2.83 -2.92 10.98
CA SER A 242 4.12 -2.86 11.67
C SER A 242 4.91 -1.62 11.30
N ILE A 243 5.04 -1.30 10.00
CA ILE A 243 5.81 -0.15 9.52
C ILE A 243 5.21 1.17 10.03
N LEU A 244 3.90 1.35 9.87
CA LEU A 244 3.21 2.59 10.27
C LEU A 244 3.10 2.75 11.80
N SER A 245 3.35 1.67 12.56
CA SER A 245 3.44 1.66 14.02
C SER A 245 4.79 2.15 14.55
N LYS A 246 5.82 2.21 13.73
CA LYS A 246 7.17 2.63 14.14
C LYS A 246 7.22 4.15 14.33
N ASP A 247 8.21 4.62 15.10
CA ASP A 247 8.49 6.06 15.23
C ASP A 247 8.94 6.63 13.88
N SER A 248 8.19 7.59 13.34
CA SER A 248 8.45 8.22 12.05
C SER A 248 9.81 8.92 11.99
N LYS A 249 10.34 9.38 13.12
CA LYS A 249 11.64 10.07 13.20
C LYS A 249 12.83 9.14 13.00
N THR A 250 12.63 7.83 13.22
CA THR A 250 13.72 6.84 13.18
C THR A 250 13.55 5.79 12.08
N CYS A 251 12.37 5.73 11.47
CA CYS A 251 12.04 4.72 10.47
C CYS A 251 11.63 5.36 9.13
N SER A 252 12.61 5.88 8.37
CA SER A 252 12.38 6.55 7.09
C SER A 252 13.43 6.14 6.04
N GLY A 253 13.08 6.19 4.76
CA GLY A 253 13.97 5.89 3.64
C GLY A 253 14.19 4.40 3.36
N ASN A 254 13.39 3.52 3.94
CA ASN A 254 13.57 2.08 3.84
C ASN A 254 12.75 1.47 2.69
N PHE A 255 13.27 0.37 2.16
CA PHE A 255 12.59 -0.51 1.20
C PHE A 255 12.36 -1.85 1.88
N PHE A 256 11.19 -2.00 2.45
CA PHE A 256 10.82 -3.18 3.21
C PHE A 256 10.25 -4.29 2.32
N LEU A 257 10.55 -5.55 2.69
CA LEU A 257 9.80 -6.71 2.22
C LEU A 257 8.88 -7.18 3.33
N ASP A 258 7.66 -7.55 2.97
CA ASP A 258 6.61 -7.95 3.91
C ASP A 258 7.05 -9.03 4.90
N GLU A 259 7.61 -10.13 4.39
CA GLU A 259 8.10 -11.23 5.21
C GLU A 259 9.23 -10.79 6.15
N GLU A 260 10.17 -9.95 5.69
CA GLU A 260 11.30 -9.49 6.50
C GLU A 260 10.84 -8.59 7.66
N VAL A 261 9.84 -7.74 7.42
CA VAL A 261 9.21 -6.94 8.48
C VAL A 261 8.62 -7.85 9.54
N LEU A 262 7.82 -8.83 9.14
CA LEU A 262 7.16 -9.73 10.07
C LEU A 262 8.14 -10.66 10.81
N VAL A 263 9.21 -11.10 10.15
CA VAL A 263 10.31 -11.83 10.82
C VAL A 263 10.94 -10.96 11.91
N SER A 264 11.17 -9.67 11.63
CA SER A 264 11.71 -8.74 12.64
C SER A 264 10.76 -8.55 13.84
N ASP A 265 9.46 -8.73 13.63
CA ASP A 265 8.43 -8.68 14.66
C ASP A 265 8.23 -10.04 15.38
N GLY A 266 9.03 -11.06 15.03
CA GLY A 266 9.04 -12.38 15.67
C GLY A 266 8.13 -13.41 15.01
N VAL A 267 7.56 -13.14 13.84
CA VAL A 267 6.78 -14.14 13.10
C VAL A 267 7.73 -15.18 12.50
N THR A 268 7.50 -16.46 12.81
CA THR A 268 8.31 -17.59 12.35
C THR A 268 7.54 -18.55 11.45
N ASP A 269 6.22 -18.48 11.45
CA ASP A 269 5.33 -19.32 10.63
C ASP A 269 4.46 -18.43 9.72
N PHE A 270 4.58 -18.65 8.43
CA PHE A 270 3.87 -17.93 7.39
C PHE A 270 2.78 -18.78 6.71
N SER A 271 2.47 -19.95 7.26
CA SER A 271 1.48 -20.87 6.69
C SER A 271 0.09 -20.25 6.58
N ASN A 272 -0.28 -19.39 7.54
CA ASN A 272 -1.57 -18.69 7.56
C ASN A 272 -1.75 -17.69 6.41
N TYR A 273 -0.65 -17.27 5.77
CA TYR A 273 -0.70 -16.36 4.62
C TYR A 273 -0.72 -17.11 3.28
N MET A 274 -0.59 -18.44 3.29
CA MET A 274 -0.56 -19.23 2.05
C MET A 274 -1.95 -19.40 1.47
N VAL A 275 -2.14 -19.11 0.18
CA VAL A 275 -3.39 -19.42 -0.54
C VAL A 275 -3.55 -20.93 -0.66
N ASN A 276 -2.48 -21.63 -1.00
CA ASN A 276 -2.43 -23.09 -0.98
C ASN A 276 -1.21 -23.57 -0.20
N PRO A 277 -1.39 -24.17 0.99
CA PRO A 277 -0.27 -24.58 1.84
C PRO A 277 0.59 -25.70 1.25
N ASN A 278 0.14 -26.37 0.18
CA ASN A 278 0.89 -27.40 -0.52
C ASN A 278 1.76 -26.88 -1.67
N LYS A 279 1.76 -25.56 -1.92
CA LYS A 279 2.55 -24.92 -2.97
C LYS A 279 3.62 -24.01 -2.38
N THR A 280 4.80 -23.99 -3.02
CA THR A 280 5.83 -23.00 -2.69
C THR A 280 5.46 -21.66 -3.31
N PRO A 281 5.41 -20.56 -2.56
CA PRO A 281 5.10 -19.24 -3.11
C PRO A 281 6.14 -18.81 -4.14
N ILE A 282 5.66 -18.23 -5.23
CA ILE A 282 6.53 -17.69 -6.29
C ILE A 282 7.10 -16.35 -5.83
N PRO A 283 8.42 -16.11 -5.93
CA PRO A 283 9.00 -14.80 -5.66
C PRO A 283 8.38 -13.70 -6.52
N ASP A 284 8.20 -12.50 -5.96
CA ASP A 284 7.73 -11.35 -6.74
C ASP A 284 8.86 -10.72 -7.55
N LEU A 285 8.51 -9.78 -8.42
CA LEU A 285 9.45 -9.07 -9.30
C LEU A 285 10.47 -8.25 -8.48
N PHE A 286 11.62 -7.96 -9.10
CA PHE A 286 12.70 -7.09 -8.58
C PHE A 286 13.53 -7.68 -7.43
N LEU A 287 13.31 -8.92 -7.08
CA LEU A 287 14.07 -9.66 -6.06
C LEU A 287 15.04 -10.64 -6.72
N ASP A 288 16.29 -10.71 -6.23
CA ASP A 288 17.32 -11.64 -6.71
C ASP A 288 17.28 -12.98 -5.98
#